data_bfe7b924972b93839b5b10a31a74fbbd
#
_entry.id   bfe7b924972b93839b5b10a31a74fbbd
#
_cell.length_a   1.000
_cell.length_b   1.000
_cell.length_c   1.000
_cell.angle_alpha   90.00
_cell.angle_beta   90.00
_cell.angle_gamma   90.00
#
_symmetry.space_group_name_H-M   'P 1'
#
loop_
_entity.id
_entity.type
_entity.pdbx_description
1 polymer ?
#
loop_
_entity_poly.entity_id
_entity_poly.type
_entity_poly.pdbx_seq_one_letter_code
_entity_poly.pdbx_strand_id
1 'polypeptide(L)'
;GLLADTQIVAVTVVNVNLKPLLAAIPPQTVNEGQLLNVHVTAIDPDGSIPTLSALNLPVNATFADSLTGGGLMIFSPNFTQAGVYSVSFVATDGLLADTQIVAVTVVNVNQKPIITPIGAQTIAENQTLNLHVVSSDPDGTIAGLTALSLPLNSTFADSLNGAGGFTFTPNNTQAGIHNVSFVATDGTLADTIIVQITVSNTNLKPVLA
;
A
#
# COMPACT_ATOMS: atom_id res chain seq x y z
N GLY A 1 -63.70 55.41 36.16
CA GLY A 1 -63.14 54.32 35.36
C GLY A 1 -62.04 54.85 34.51
N LEU A 2 -60.87 54.18 34.58
CA LEU A 2 -59.73 54.42 33.65
C LEU A 2 -60.10 53.81 32.29
N LEU A 3 -60.15 54.65 31.25
CA LEU A 3 -60.29 54.20 29.88
C LEU A 3 -58.94 53.76 29.42
N ALA A 4 -58.79 52.52 28.91
CA ALA A 4 -57.60 51.99 28.28
C ALA A 4 -57.86 51.86 26.79
N ASP A 5 -56.88 52.27 25.97
CA ASP A 5 -56.84 51.99 24.55
C ASP A 5 -55.73 50.96 24.32
N THR A 6 -56.00 49.98 23.48
CA THR A 6 -55.08 48.89 23.19
C THR A 6 -54.88 48.80 21.69
N GLN A 7 -53.64 48.93 21.24
CA GLN A 7 -53.26 48.73 19.87
C GLN A 7 -52.46 47.38 19.72
N ILE A 8 -52.88 46.54 18.79
CA ILE A 8 -52.18 45.32 18.46
C ILE A 8 -51.19 45.61 17.30
N VAL A 9 -49.96 45.42 17.51
CA VAL A 9 -48.90 45.54 16.47
C VAL A 9 -48.46 44.13 16.11
N ALA A 10 -48.53 43.76 14.83
CA ALA A 10 -47.94 42.52 14.31
C ALA A 10 -46.46 42.76 14.05
N VAL A 11 -45.62 41.94 14.69
CA VAL A 11 -44.17 41.93 14.45
C VAL A 11 -43.85 40.63 13.69
N THR A 12 -43.29 40.77 12.48
CA THR A 12 -42.82 39.64 11.68
C THR A 12 -41.29 39.55 11.82
N VAL A 13 -40.80 38.43 12.31
CA VAL A 13 -39.38 38.11 12.32
C VAL A 13 -39.09 37.17 11.15
N VAL A 14 -38.22 37.62 10.23
CA VAL A 14 -37.83 36.82 9.08
C VAL A 14 -36.53 36.04 9.48
N ASN A 15 -36.58 34.74 9.29
CA ASN A 15 -35.39 33.90 9.50
C ASN A 15 -34.33 34.22 8.44
N VAL A 16 -33.09 34.35 8.87
CA VAL A 16 -31.90 34.47 8.00
C VAL A 16 -31.12 33.18 8.14
N ASN A 17 -31.04 32.43 7.05
CA ASN A 17 -30.28 31.17 7.01
C ASN A 17 -28.78 31.42 7.27
N LEU A 18 -28.22 30.73 8.22
CA LEU A 18 -26.78 30.71 8.55
C LEU A 18 -26.13 29.41 8.00
N LYS A 19 -24.87 29.47 7.66
CA LYS A 19 -24.19 28.28 7.19
C LYS A 19 -23.92 27.31 8.35
N PRO A 20 -23.88 25.99 8.11
CA PRO A 20 -23.39 25.05 9.09
C PRO A 20 -21.90 25.31 9.43
N LEU A 21 -21.45 24.80 10.57
CA LEU A 21 -20.10 24.97 11.08
C LEU A 21 -19.47 23.58 11.32
N LEU A 22 -18.40 23.28 10.60
CA LEU A 22 -17.56 22.12 10.87
C LEU A 22 -16.72 22.35 12.13
N ALA A 23 -16.64 21.35 13.00
CA ALA A 23 -15.65 21.34 14.06
C ALA A 23 -14.24 21.22 13.45
N ALA A 24 -13.27 21.91 14.06
CA ALA A 24 -11.89 21.90 13.56
C ALA A 24 -11.30 20.49 13.56
N ILE A 25 -10.79 20.04 12.42
CA ILE A 25 -10.13 18.74 12.24
C ILE A 25 -8.63 19.00 12.05
N PRO A 26 -7.77 18.58 12.96
CA PRO A 26 -6.33 18.76 12.80
C PRO A 26 -5.78 17.88 11.66
N PRO A 27 -4.57 18.19 11.14
CA PRO A 27 -3.87 17.29 10.22
C PRO A 27 -3.75 15.88 10.80
N GLN A 28 -3.88 14.87 9.96
CA GLN A 28 -3.85 13.46 10.33
C GLN A 28 -2.56 12.80 9.85
N THR A 29 -2.11 11.78 10.58
CA THR A 29 -0.96 10.97 10.19
C THR A 29 -1.29 9.50 10.43
N VAL A 30 -0.92 8.64 9.48
CA VAL A 30 -1.08 7.19 9.56
C VAL A 30 0.09 6.52 8.87
N ASN A 31 0.53 5.36 9.36
CA ASN A 31 1.50 4.53 8.65
C ASN A 31 0.80 3.69 7.58
N GLU A 32 1.50 3.37 6.52
CA GLU A 32 1.05 2.35 5.57
C GLU A 32 0.66 1.05 6.28
N GLY A 33 -0.36 0.35 5.78
CA GLY A 33 -0.90 -0.86 6.38
C GLY A 33 -1.68 -0.67 7.67
N GLN A 34 -1.80 0.57 8.19
CA GLN A 34 -2.59 0.88 9.40
C GLN A 34 -3.92 1.53 9.04
N LEU A 35 -4.89 1.41 9.95
CA LEU A 35 -6.22 1.98 9.80
C LEU A 35 -6.26 3.39 10.41
N LEU A 36 -6.73 4.38 9.62
CA LEU A 36 -7.04 5.72 10.08
C LEU A 36 -8.56 5.91 10.13
N ASN A 37 -9.05 6.39 11.26
CA ASN A 37 -10.43 6.82 11.44
C ASN A 37 -10.45 8.33 11.75
N VAL A 38 -11.17 9.11 10.93
CA VAL A 38 -11.35 10.55 11.15
C VAL A 38 -12.82 10.83 11.39
N HIS A 39 -13.14 11.25 12.62
CA HIS A 39 -14.49 11.68 12.96
C HIS A 39 -14.69 13.14 12.57
N VAL A 40 -15.76 13.38 11.84
CA VAL A 40 -16.17 14.71 11.39
C VAL A 40 -17.49 15.07 12.09
N THR A 41 -17.58 16.27 12.64
CA THR A 41 -18.81 16.75 13.24
C THR A 41 -19.12 18.16 12.76
N ALA A 42 -20.41 18.45 12.58
CA ALA A 42 -20.89 19.77 12.25
C ALA A 42 -22.19 20.08 12.99
N ILE A 43 -22.43 21.36 13.24
CA ILE A 43 -23.67 21.90 13.78
C ILE A 43 -24.17 23.00 12.87
N ASP A 44 -25.47 23.22 12.87
CA ASP A 44 -26.10 24.35 12.20
C ASP A 44 -26.70 25.28 13.25
N PRO A 45 -26.35 26.59 13.22
CA PRO A 45 -26.92 27.55 14.17
C PRO A 45 -28.44 27.71 14.08
N ASP A 46 -29.04 27.39 12.92
CA ASP A 46 -30.48 27.42 12.72
C ASP A 46 -31.21 26.18 13.25
N GLY A 47 -30.46 25.19 13.74
CA GLY A 47 -30.95 23.95 14.33
C GLY A 47 -31.26 22.85 13.33
N SER A 48 -30.94 23.02 12.05
CA SER A 48 -31.00 21.94 11.06
C SER A 48 -29.86 20.95 11.25
N ILE A 49 -30.04 19.72 10.76
CA ILE A 49 -28.94 18.71 10.76
C ILE A 49 -28.18 18.83 9.45
N PRO A 50 -26.89 19.23 9.46
CA PRO A 50 -26.09 19.33 8.24
C PRO A 50 -25.88 17.98 7.59
N THR A 51 -25.91 17.95 6.26
CA THR A 51 -25.43 16.81 5.47
C THR A 51 -23.92 16.92 5.31
N LEU A 52 -23.22 15.81 5.59
CA LEU A 52 -21.76 15.73 5.52
C LEU A 52 -21.29 14.95 4.28
N SER A 53 -20.22 15.43 3.67
CA SER A 53 -19.56 14.74 2.57
C SER A 53 -18.04 14.94 2.62
N ALA A 54 -17.31 14.09 1.91
CA ALA A 54 -15.87 14.23 1.74
C ALA A 54 -15.50 14.16 0.25
N LEU A 55 -14.60 15.05 -0.17
CA LEU A 55 -14.10 15.15 -1.54
C LEU A 55 -12.59 14.86 -1.56
N ASN A 56 -12.08 14.44 -2.72
CA ASN A 56 -10.67 14.09 -2.92
C ASN A 56 -10.18 12.99 -1.97
N LEU A 57 -11.04 12.01 -1.69
CA LEU A 57 -10.65 10.85 -0.91
C LEU A 57 -9.54 10.08 -1.65
N PRO A 58 -8.46 9.67 -0.95
CA PRO A 58 -7.48 8.77 -1.53
C PRO A 58 -8.11 7.40 -1.84
N VAL A 59 -7.48 6.64 -2.74
CA VAL A 59 -7.85 5.24 -2.96
C VAL A 59 -7.77 4.48 -1.63
N ASN A 60 -8.68 3.54 -1.39
CA ASN A 60 -8.88 2.81 -0.14
C ASN A 60 -9.41 3.66 1.04
N ALA A 61 -9.88 4.89 0.79
CA ALA A 61 -10.63 5.67 1.77
C ALA A 61 -12.12 5.69 1.43
N THR A 62 -12.94 5.71 2.47
CA THR A 62 -14.40 5.87 2.40
C THR A 62 -14.86 6.91 3.40
N PHE A 63 -16.00 7.53 3.13
CA PHE A 63 -16.65 8.44 4.06
C PHE A 63 -18.13 8.09 4.18
N ALA A 64 -18.66 8.08 5.40
CA ALA A 64 -20.06 7.88 5.69
C ALA A 64 -20.59 9.00 6.58
N ASP A 65 -21.70 9.61 6.15
CA ASP A 65 -22.49 10.55 6.96
C ASP A 65 -23.44 9.74 7.87
N SER A 66 -23.47 10.06 9.15
CA SER A 66 -24.40 9.43 10.11
C SER A 66 -25.81 10.00 10.05
N LEU A 67 -26.03 11.09 9.31
CA LEU A 67 -27.28 11.85 9.22
C LEU A 67 -27.72 12.44 10.57
N THR A 68 -26.79 12.64 11.49
CA THR A 68 -27.01 13.21 12.84
C THR A 68 -26.05 14.36 13.13
N GLY A 69 -25.45 14.97 12.09
CA GLY A 69 -24.40 15.98 12.20
C GLY A 69 -23.02 15.42 12.45
N GLY A 70 -22.84 14.10 12.34
CA GLY A 70 -21.58 13.38 12.44
C GLY A 70 -21.27 12.59 11.19
N GLY A 71 -19.98 12.31 10.93
CA GLY A 71 -19.52 11.47 9.84
C GLY A 71 -18.20 10.79 10.20
N LEU A 72 -17.84 9.74 9.46
CA LEU A 72 -16.63 8.96 9.67
C LEU A 72 -15.92 8.72 8.33
N MET A 73 -14.68 9.18 8.22
CA MET A 73 -13.77 8.74 7.18
C MET A 73 -12.97 7.55 7.72
N ILE A 74 -12.92 6.49 6.94
CA ILE A 74 -12.07 5.31 7.17
C ILE A 74 -11.08 5.24 6.02
N PHE A 75 -9.78 5.15 6.32
CA PHE A 75 -8.73 5.03 5.33
C PHE A 75 -7.73 3.95 5.73
N SER A 76 -7.47 3.01 4.82
CA SER A 76 -6.52 1.91 5.00
C SER A 76 -5.49 1.95 3.86
N PRO A 77 -4.44 2.77 3.99
CA PRO A 77 -3.43 2.88 2.94
C PRO A 77 -2.65 1.57 2.77
N ASN A 78 -2.39 1.17 1.54
CA ASN A 78 -1.48 0.07 1.21
C ASN A 78 -0.02 0.56 1.20
N PHE A 79 0.94 -0.36 0.94
CA PHE A 79 2.38 -0.09 0.98
C PHE A 79 2.93 0.68 -0.24
N THR A 80 2.08 1.24 -1.09
CA THR A 80 2.48 2.12 -2.21
C THR A 80 1.81 3.49 -2.14
N GLN A 81 1.24 3.84 -0.98
CA GLN A 81 0.45 5.06 -0.79
C GLN A 81 1.10 6.08 0.15
N ALA A 82 2.40 5.95 0.43
CA ALA A 82 3.12 6.99 1.19
C ALA A 82 3.01 8.36 0.50
N GLY A 83 2.78 9.40 1.29
CA GLY A 83 2.63 10.74 0.78
C GLY A 83 1.64 11.60 1.55
N VAL A 84 1.31 12.77 1.00
CA VAL A 84 0.37 13.71 1.61
C VAL A 84 -0.87 13.86 0.72
N TYR A 85 -2.03 13.62 1.30
CA TYR A 85 -3.33 13.76 0.67
C TYR A 85 -4.08 14.95 1.27
N SER A 86 -4.78 15.71 0.44
CA SER A 86 -5.64 16.81 0.89
C SER A 86 -7.10 16.41 0.74
N VAL A 87 -7.74 16.09 1.85
CA VAL A 87 -9.15 15.69 1.89
C VAL A 87 -10.00 16.90 2.28
N SER A 88 -11.08 17.17 1.54
CA SER A 88 -12.00 18.26 1.83
C SER A 88 -13.28 17.71 2.44
N PHE A 89 -13.55 18.05 3.70
CA PHE A 89 -14.82 17.77 4.36
C PHE A 89 -15.77 18.94 4.18
N VAL A 90 -17.01 18.64 3.84
CA VAL A 90 -18.06 19.64 3.55
C VAL A 90 -19.27 19.34 4.41
N ALA A 91 -19.81 20.37 5.08
CA ALA A 91 -21.10 20.36 5.73
C ALA A 91 -22.03 21.33 5.00
N THR A 92 -23.24 20.90 4.67
CA THR A 92 -24.22 21.75 3.98
C THR A 92 -25.62 21.57 4.57
N ASP A 93 -26.39 22.66 4.62
CA ASP A 93 -27.84 22.73 4.92
C ASP A 93 -28.70 22.64 3.64
N GLY A 94 -28.05 22.54 2.46
CA GLY A 94 -28.69 22.55 1.14
C GLY A 94 -28.68 23.91 0.45
N LEU A 95 -28.40 25.02 1.16
CA LEU A 95 -28.32 26.39 0.62
C LEU A 95 -26.91 26.95 0.80
N LEU A 96 -26.31 26.78 1.95
CA LEU A 96 -24.97 27.21 2.33
C LEU A 96 -24.12 26.03 2.74
N ALA A 97 -22.79 26.20 2.74
CA ALA A 97 -21.85 25.18 3.12
C ALA A 97 -20.66 25.74 3.88
N ASP A 98 -20.09 24.90 4.71
CA ASP A 98 -18.76 25.07 5.30
C ASP A 98 -17.83 23.96 4.79
N THR A 99 -16.56 24.30 4.53
CA THR A 99 -15.57 23.36 3.97
C THR A 99 -14.27 23.47 4.73
N GLN A 100 -13.73 22.33 5.12
CA GLN A 100 -12.41 22.25 5.73
C GLN A 100 -11.50 21.29 4.95
N ILE A 101 -10.30 21.77 4.58
CA ILE A 101 -9.28 20.94 3.92
C ILE A 101 -8.34 20.41 5.00
N VAL A 102 -8.22 19.09 5.07
CA VAL A 102 -7.41 18.38 6.05
C VAL A 102 -6.27 17.65 5.33
N ALA A 103 -5.04 17.91 5.76
CA ALA A 103 -3.89 17.14 5.30
C ALA A 103 -3.86 15.79 6.00
N VAL A 104 -3.76 14.72 5.22
CA VAL A 104 -3.57 13.34 5.68
C VAL A 104 -2.21 12.85 5.19
N THR A 105 -1.27 12.69 6.11
CA THR A 105 0.08 12.18 5.82
C THR A 105 0.14 10.69 6.02
N VAL A 106 0.47 9.94 4.97
CA VAL A 106 0.78 8.51 5.03
C VAL A 106 2.29 8.35 5.10
N VAL A 107 2.76 7.74 6.18
CA VAL A 107 4.19 7.49 6.42
C VAL A 107 4.56 6.14 5.81
N ASN A 108 5.63 6.12 5.04
CA ASN A 108 6.16 4.89 4.42
C ASN A 108 6.58 3.87 5.48
N VAL A 109 6.25 2.60 5.24
CA VAL A 109 6.68 1.45 6.06
C VAL A 109 7.32 0.43 5.13
N ASN A 110 8.66 0.47 5.05
CA ASN A 110 9.42 -0.42 4.17
C ASN A 110 9.11 -1.89 4.44
N GLN A 111 8.77 -2.61 3.38
CA GLN A 111 8.54 -4.05 3.36
C GLN A 111 9.75 -4.73 2.70
N LYS A 112 9.99 -6.00 3.03
CA LYS A 112 11.04 -6.76 2.35
C LYS A 112 10.56 -7.25 0.99
N PRO A 113 11.44 -7.34 0.00
CA PRO A 113 11.13 -8.03 -1.25
C PRO A 113 10.83 -9.52 -0.98
N ILE A 114 10.13 -10.15 -1.91
CA ILE A 114 9.72 -11.56 -1.84
C ILE A 114 10.17 -12.25 -3.11
N ILE A 115 11.01 -13.29 -2.99
CA ILE A 115 11.40 -14.14 -4.13
C ILE A 115 10.31 -15.20 -4.34
N THR A 116 9.88 -15.36 -5.59
CA THR A 116 8.98 -16.45 -5.97
C THR A 116 9.67 -17.80 -5.69
N PRO A 117 9.06 -18.70 -4.91
CA PRO A 117 9.66 -19.97 -4.55
C PRO A 117 10.05 -20.80 -5.78
N ILE A 118 11.28 -21.34 -5.78
CA ILE A 118 11.79 -22.25 -6.80
C ILE A 118 12.03 -23.60 -6.12
N GLY A 119 11.35 -24.63 -6.63
CA GLY A 119 11.50 -25.99 -6.12
C GLY A 119 12.88 -26.59 -6.42
N ALA A 120 13.19 -27.75 -5.81
CA ALA A 120 14.41 -28.48 -6.09
C ALA A 120 14.51 -28.88 -7.56
N GLN A 121 15.71 -28.83 -8.11
CA GLN A 121 16.02 -29.11 -9.51
C GLN A 121 16.85 -30.39 -9.65
N THR A 122 16.73 -31.05 -10.80
CA THR A 122 17.57 -32.19 -11.16
C THR A 122 18.06 -32.03 -12.60
N ILE A 123 19.34 -32.27 -12.82
CA ILE A 123 19.98 -32.18 -14.13
C ILE A 123 21.08 -33.27 -14.26
N ALA A 124 21.30 -33.72 -15.45
CA ALA A 124 22.45 -34.63 -15.72
C ALA A 124 23.71 -33.81 -15.99
N GLU A 125 24.86 -34.41 -15.75
CA GLU A 125 26.16 -33.87 -16.21
C GLU A 125 26.13 -33.54 -17.70
N ASN A 126 26.79 -32.45 -18.10
CA ASN A 126 26.88 -31.89 -19.46
C ASN A 126 25.55 -31.39 -20.03
N GLN A 127 24.50 -31.34 -19.27
CA GLN A 127 23.23 -30.65 -19.64
C GLN A 127 23.20 -29.25 -19.01
N THR A 128 22.44 -28.35 -19.64
CA THR A 128 22.30 -26.96 -19.15
C THR A 128 21.00 -26.78 -18.44
N LEU A 129 21.07 -26.34 -17.17
CA LEU A 129 19.93 -25.87 -16.40
C LEU A 129 19.84 -24.36 -16.52
N ASN A 130 18.64 -23.86 -16.86
CA ASN A 130 18.32 -22.44 -16.85
C ASN A 130 17.19 -22.22 -15.85
N LEU A 131 17.40 -21.30 -14.88
CA LEU A 131 16.37 -20.88 -13.95
C LEU A 131 16.09 -19.39 -14.14
N HIS A 132 14.83 -19.03 -14.07
CA HIS A 132 14.37 -17.65 -14.02
C HIS A 132 13.98 -17.34 -12.57
N VAL A 133 14.71 -16.44 -11.93
CA VAL A 133 14.48 -15.99 -10.56
C VAL A 133 13.68 -14.70 -10.63
N VAL A 134 12.56 -14.63 -9.94
CA VAL A 134 11.68 -13.45 -9.93
C VAL A 134 11.43 -13.03 -8.50
N SER A 135 11.52 -11.75 -8.25
CA SER A 135 11.13 -11.10 -7.00
C SER A 135 10.09 -10.01 -7.23
N SER A 136 9.31 -9.73 -6.19
CA SER A 136 8.40 -8.59 -6.12
C SER A 136 8.55 -7.94 -4.77
N ASP A 137 8.30 -6.62 -4.72
CA ASP A 137 8.35 -5.86 -3.48
C ASP A 137 6.97 -5.21 -3.24
N PRO A 138 6.39 -5.36 -2.04
CA PRO A 138 5.09 -4.76 -1.72
C PRO A 138 5.07 -3.23 -1.80
N ASP A 139 6.23 -2.57 -1.59
CA ASP A 139 6.38 -1.10 -1.69
C ASP A 139 6.51 -0.63 -3.13
N GLY A 140 6.54 -1.57 -4.09
CA GLY A 140 6.70 -1.28 -5.52
C GLY A 140 8.14 -0.94 -5.93
N THR A 141 9.12 -1.13 -5.03
CA THR A 141 10.54 -0.98 -5.38
C THR A 141 11.03 -2.15 -6.24
N ILE A 142 12.04 -1.90 -7.07
CA ILE A 142 12.67 -2.98 -7.84
C ILE A 142 13.81 -3.54 -6.99
N ALA A 143 13.65 -4.79 -6.53
CA ALA A 143 14.68 -5.46 -5.75
C ALA A 143 15.89 -5.82 -6.62
N GLY A 144 17.09 -5.58 -6.11
CA GLY A 144 18.34 -6.11 -6.68
C GLY A 144 18.48 -7.60 -6.37
N LEU A 145 18.87 -8.40 -7.37
CA LEU A 145 19.04 -9.84 -7.24
C LEU A 145 20.51 -10.24 -7.25
N THR A 146 20.88 -11.13 -6.34
CA THR A 146 22.22 -11.75 -6.31
C THR A 146 22.11 -13.26 -6.08
N ALA A 147 23.15 -13.99 -6.44
CA ALA A 147 23.26 -15.41 -6.15
C ALA A 147 24.56 -15.72 -5.40
N LEU A 148 24.45 -16.55 -4.37
CA LEU A 148 25.57 -17.00 -3.54
C LEU A 148 25.77 -18.49 -3.66
N SER A 149 26.98 -18.95 -3.35
CA SER A 149 27.37 -20.37 -3.41
C SER A 149 27.22 -20.96 -4.82
N LEU A 150 27.57 -20.17 -5.84
CA LEU A 150 27.51 -20.57 -7.22
C LEU A 150 28.48 -21.78 -7.46
N PRO A 151 27.98 -22.93 -7.97
CA PRO A 151 28.86 -24.01 -8.39
C PRO A 151 29.75 -23.59 -9.57
N LEU A 152 30.88 -24.23 -9.73
CA LEU A 152 31.73 -24.04 -10.91
C LEU A 152 30.89 -24.30 -12.18
N ASN A 153 31.13 -23.55 -13.25
CA ASN A 153 30.39 -23.59 -14.52
C ASN A 153 28.94 -23.10 -14.40
N SER A 154 28.64 -22.29 -13.39
CA SER A 154 27.35 -21.57 -13.32
C SER A 154 27.58 -20.07 -13.39
N THR A 155 26.54 -19.35 -13.80
CA THR A 155 26.47 -17.89 -13.82
C THR A 155 25.12 -17.41 -13.32
N PHE A 156 25.08 -16.19 -12.77
CA PHE A 156 23.84 -15.50 -12.46
C PHE A 156 23.95 -14.05 -12.97
N ALA A 157 22.89 -13.57 -13.56
CA ALA A 157 22.77 -12.18 -14.00
C ALA A 157 21.44 -11.60 -13.54
N ASP A 158 21.50 -10.46 -12.84
CA ASP A 158 20.34 -9.64 -12.51
C ASP A 158 19.94 -8.82 -13.75
N SER A 159 18.65 -8.85 -14.09
CA SER A 159 18.10 -8.07 -15.22
C SER A 159 17.69 -6.64 -14.81
N LEU A 160 17.89 -6.25 -13.52
CA LEU A 160 17.59 -4.94 -12.96
C LEU A 160 16.09 -4.54 -13.05
N ASN A 161 15.21 -5.52 -13.12
CA ASN A 161 13.75 -5.33 -13.19
C ASN A 161 12.98 -6.26 -12.24
N GLY A 162 13.65 -6.73 -11.17
CA GLY A 162 13.10 -7.72 -10.24
C GLY A 162 13.19 -9.16 -10.74
N ALA A 163 13.89 -9.41 -11.85
CA ALA A 163 14.13 -10.74 -12.38
C ALA A 163 15.61 -10.98 -12.65
N GLY A 164 16.02 -12.25 -12.65
CA GLY A 164 17.40 -12.65 -12.96
C GLY A 164 17.46 -14.03 -13.59
N GLY A 165 18.54 -14.29 -14.31
CA GLY A 165 18.81 -15.56 -14.98
C GLY A 165 19.98 -16.31 -14.33
N PHE A 166 19.74 -17.56 -13.95
CA PHE A 166 20.78 -18.48 -13.51
C PHE A 166 20.96 -19.55 -14.57
N THR A 167 22.23 -19.82 -14.92
CA THR A 167 22.61 -20.89 -15.85
C THR A 167 23.66 -21.76 -15.20
N PHE A 168 23.52 -23.07 -15.31
CA PHE A 168 24.50 -24.06 -14.80
C PHE A 168 24.65 -25.22 -15.77
N THR A 169 25.91 -25.49 -16.17
CA THR A 169 26.25 -26.61 -17.04
C THR A 169 27.31 -27.46 -16.33
N PRO A 170 26.90 -28.43 -15.47
CA PRO A 170 27.83 -29.24 -14.72
C PRO A 170 28.67 -30.11 -15.63
N ASN A 171 29.99 -30.25 -15.34
CA ASN A 171 30.87 -31.18 -16.00
C ASN A 171 30.79 -32.58 -15.36
N ASN A 172 31.60 -33.54 -15.91
CA ASN A 172 31.63 -34.96 -15.46
C ASN A 172 32.21 -35.20 -14.05
N THR A 173 32.57 -34.16 -13.29
CA THR A 173 33.08 -34.27 -11.92
C THR A 173 32.18 -33.57 -10.91
N GLN A 174 31.02 -33.14 -11.34
CA GLN A 174 30.09 -32.33 -10.52
C GLN A 174 28.82 -33.07 -10.15
N ALA A 175 28.76 -34.40 -10.28
CA ALA A 175 27.67 -35.19 -9.74
C ALA A 175 27.51 -34.96 -8.23
N GLY A 176 26.24 -34.83 -7.76
CA GLY A 176 25.94 -34.62 -6.36
C GLY A 176 24.94 -33.46 -6.13
N ILE A 177 24.87 -33.00 -4.90
CA ILE A 177 23.94 -31.94 -4.49
C ILE A 177 24.68 -30.61 -4.42
N HIS A 178 24.13 -29.61 -5.09
CA HIS A 178 24.56 -28.22 -5.05
C HIS A 178 23.41 -27.34 -4.51
N ASN A 179 23.69 -26.53 -3.50
CA ASN A 179 22.73 -25.57 -2.96
C ASN A 179 23.13 -24.16 -3.40
N VAL A 180 22.27 -23.49 -4.15
CA VAL A 180 22.45 -22.11 -4.58
C VAL A 180 21.47 -21.23 -3.81
N SER A 181 21.96 -20.15 -3.22
CA SER A 181 21.13 -19.17 -2.52
C SER A 181 20.88 -17.97 -3.43
N PHE A 182 19.61 -17.64 -3.67
CA PHE A 182 19.21 -16.40 -4.34
C PHE A 182 18.74 -15.40 -3.30
N VAL A 183 19.22 -14.18 -3.40
CA VAL A 183 18.93 -13.07 -2.48
C VAL A 183 18.32 -11.93 -3.28
N ALA A 184 17.15 -11.42 -2.82
CA ALA A 184 16.55 -10.18 -3.28
C ALA A 184 16.69 -9.13 -2.18
N THR A 185 17.08 -7.91 -2.51
CA THR A 185 17.20 -6.82 -1.54
C THR A 185 16.71 -5.50 -2.13
N ASP A 186 16.03 -4.70 -1.30
CA ASP A 186 15.67 -3.30 -1.57
C ASP A 186 16.77 -2.31 -1.12
N GLY A 187 17.89 -2.84 -0.58
CA GLY A 187 18.98 -2.06 0.00
C GLY A 187 18.91 -1.94 1.53
N THR A 188 17.75 -2.24 2.15
CA THR A 188 17.51 -2.17 3.60
C THR A 188 17.14 -3.53 4.16
N LEU A 189 16.21 -4.21 3.52
CA LEU A 189 15.72 -5.54 3.85
C LEU A 189 16.03 -6.52 2.73
N ALA A 190 15.99 -7.80 3.03
CA ALA A 190 16.27 -8.85 2.05
C ALA A 190 15.41 -10.09 2.28
N ASP A 191 15.16 -10.82 1.21
CA ASP A 191 14.64 -12.18 1.21
C ASP A 191 15.66 -13.13 0.60
N THR A 192 15.68 -14.39 1.06
CA THR A 192 16.62 -15.39 0.59
C THR A 192 15.92 -16.72 0.44
N ILE A 193 16.09 -17.36 -0.73
CA ILE A 193 15.70 -18.75 -0.95
C ILE A 193 16.92 -19.61 -1.27
N ILE A 194 16.88 -20.87 -0.87
CA ILE A 194 17.91 -21.87 -1.22
C ILE A 194 17.30 -22.86 -2.20
N VAL A 195 17.91 -23.00 -3.36
CA VAL A 195 17.51 -23.96 -4.38
C VAL A 195 18.51 -25.11 -4.39
N GLN A 196 18.03 -26.31 -4.10
CA GLN A 196 18.82 -27.53 -4.20
C GLN A 196 18.83 -28.01 -5.65
N ILE A 197 20.03 -28.24 -6.19
CA ILE A 197 20.22 -28.77 -7.53
C ILE A 197 20.95 -30.13 -7.40
N THR A 198 20.29 -31.21 -7.82
CA THR A 198 20.87 -32.54 -7.87
C THR A 198 21.41 -32.83 -9.26
N VAL A 199 22.69 -32.98 -9.36
CA VAL A 199 23.38 -33.38 -10.61
C VAL A 199 23.55 -34.90 -10.63
N SER A 200 22.90 -35.57 -11.59
CA SER A 200 23.02 -37.00 -11.79
C SER A 200 24.26 -37.33 -12.64
N ASN A 201 24.98 -38.35 -12.22
CA ASN A 201 26.18 -38.85 -12.94
C ASN A 201 25.77 -39.40 -14.31
N THR A 202 26.58 -39.09 -15.33
CA THR A 202 26.47 -39.65 -16.65
C THR A 202 27.69 -40.54 -16.91
N ASN A 203 27.49 -41.85 -16.89
CA ASN A 203 28.58 -42.81 -17.09
C ASN A 203 29.16 -42.73 -18.50
N LEU A 204 30.44 -42.42 -18.61
CA LEU A 204 31.18 -42.36 -19.89
C LEU A 204 31.95 -43.66 -20.15
N LYS A 205 32.06 -44.04 -21.44
CA LYS A 205 32.89 -45.18 -21.83
C LYS A 205 34.35 -44.90 -21.49
N PRO A 206 35.08 -45.90 -20.94
CA PRO A 206 36.52 -45.77 -20.82
C PRO A 206 37.17 -45.52 -22.17
N VAL A 207 38.15 -44.61 -22.22
CA VAL A 207 39.00 -44.37 -23.38
C VAL A 207 40.30 -45.15 -23.18
N LEU A 208 40.62 -46.03 -24.11
CA LEU A 208 41.92 -46.68 -24.14
C LEU A 208 43.00 -45.65 -24.47
N ALA A 209 44.05 -45.58 -23.66
CA ALA A 209 45.20 -44.73 -23.89
C ALA A 209 46.12 -45.35 -24.95
#